data_35d91e001686873312ad5ffe659e3603
#
_entry.id   35d91e001686873312ad5ffe659e3603
#
_cell.length_a   1.000
_cell.length_b   1.000
_cell.length_c   1.000
_cell.angle_alpha   90.00
_cell.angle_beta   90.00
_cell.angle_gamma   90.00
#
_symmetry.space_group_name_H-M   'P 1'
#
loop_
_entity.id
_entity.type
_entity.pdbx_description
1 polymer ?
#
loop_
_entity_poly.entity_id
_entity_poly.type
_entity_poly.pdbx_seq_one_letter_code
_entity_poly.pdbx_strand_id
1 'polypeptide(L)'
;MAEFDLCFSGGRVFVGGELVDADLYVKGEIVALLSSRGAIRDTARVVDVSGKLLLPGIIDLHAHTRDPGYTHKEDFFTVSQAAAAGGITTWVDMPNVEPPTTTVELLEEKRARAKKESLVDFGHFASGVNLEEIPKLAKAGVTGYKIFQVSGAYPHDPRLALNEEGKLLERFRAIAKTGLPCVVHPFNQPLFDYFSEEAFAQGKPRNHVTFAEIYTRNVVWESAIASLLALQRESGVRLHVVHTHAAGSLRLLRRAKAQGQRVTVEIDPKYFHLGRKDLAEKGPQVCPAGFVPEDEERMAEIWNSLRDGTIDNLGSDHAPH
;
A
#
# COMPACT_ATOMS: atom_id res chain seq x y z
N MET A 1 0.85 -31.40 -28.98
CA MET A 1 0.85 -30.09 -28.23
C MET A 1 2.18 -30.02 -27.52
N ALA A 2 2.84 -28.86 -27.55
CA ALA A 2 4.11 -28.68 -26.84
C ALA A 2 3.97 -28.99 -25.33
N GLU A 3 5.05 -29.48 -24.73
CA GLU A 3 5.08 -29.78 -23.29
C GLU A 3 4.90 -28.52 -22.46
N PHE A 4 5.48 -27.37 -22.89
CA PHE A 4 5.38 -26.06 -22.26
C PHE A 4 4.88 -25.01 -23.25
N ASP A 5 4.20 -23.98 -22.70
CA ASP A 5 3.64 -22.89 -23.51
C ASP A 5 4.69 -21.82 -23.80
N LEU A 6 5.59 -21.57 -22.84
CA LEU A 6 6.56 -20.49 -22.88
C LEU A 6 7.87 -20.92 -22.19
N CYS A 7 9.00 -20.50 -22.77
CA CYS A 7 10.31 -20.58 -22.14
C CYS A 7 11.00 -19.22 -22.17
N PHE A 8 11.49 -18.76 -21.02
CA PHE A 8 12.43 -17.65 -20.93
C PHE A 8 13.84 -18.23 -20.86
N SER A 9 14.66 -18.00 -21.89
CA SER A 9 15.97 -18.64 -22.06
C SER A 9 17.10 -17.62 -22.01
N GLY A 10 18.24 -18.03 -21.45
CA GLY A 10 19.50 -17.29 -21.49
C GLY A 10 19.70 -16.27 -20.38
N GLY A 11 18.71 -16.04 -19.52
CA GLY A 11 18.77 -15.10 -18.42
C GLY A 11 19.32 -15.68 -17.11
N ARG A 12 19.27 -14.87 -16.05
CA ARG A 12 19.46 -15.31 -14.67
C ARG A 12 18.15 -15.20 -13.92
N VAL A 13 17.71 -16.26 -13.30
CA VAL A 13 16.42 -16.36 -12.60
C VAL A 13 16.63 -16.19 -11.10
N PHE A 14 15.88 -15.31 -10.47
CA PHE A 14 15.86 -15.18 -9.00
C PHE A 14 14.93 -16.23 -8.40
N VAL A 15 15.48 -17.13 -7.63
CA VAL A 15 14.75 -18.20 -6.94
C VAL A 15 15.43 -18.56 -5.62
N GLY A 16 14.64 -18.75 -4.57
CA GLY A 16 15.17 -19.16 -3.27
C GLY A 16 16.14 -18.16 -2.63
N GLY A 17 16.06 -16.87 -2.99
CA GLY A 17 16.96 -15.84 -2.49
C GLY A 17 18.24 -15.65 -3.32
N GLU A 18 18.43 -16.43 -4.39
CA GLU A 18 19.65 -16.43 -5.21
C GLU A 18 19.33 -16.20 -6.69
N LEU A 19 20.33 -15.74 -7.45
CA LEU A 19 20.29 -15.62 -8.89
C LEU A 19 20.99 -16.83 -9.52
N VAL A 20 20.23 -17.65 -10.23
CA VAL A 20 20.75 -18.86 -10.88
C VAL A 20 20.70 -18.74 -12.41
N ASP A 21 21.68 -19.30 -13.08
CA ASP A 21 21.72 -19.43 -14.52
C ASP A 21 20.80 -20.59 -14.95
N ALA A 22 19.59 -20.27 -15.42
CA ALA A 22 18.58 -21.25 -15.76
C ALA A 22 17.65 -20.77 -16.87
N ASP A 23 17.05 -21.72 -17.58
CA ASP A 23 15.87 -21.49 -18.41
C ASP A 23 14.61 -21.77 -17.61
N LEU A 24 13.62 -20.86 -17.71
CA LEU A 24 12.37 -20.92 -16.97
C LEU A 24 11.22 -21.27 -17.93
N TYR A 25 10.49 -22.32 -17.62
CA TYR A 25 9.38 -22.83 -18.42
C TYR A 25 8.03 -22.60 -17.72
N VAL A 26 7.06 -22.16 -18.51
CA VAL A 26 5.70 -21.89 -18.08
C VAL A 26 4.73 -22.83 -18.77
N LYS A 27 3.76 -23.35 -18.01
CA LYS A 27 2.60 -24.08 -18.51
C LYS A 27 1.32 -23.53 -17.91
N GLY A 28 0.41 -23.06 -18.76
CA GLY A 28 -0.73 -22.29 -18.31
C GLY A 28 -0.25 -21.03 -17.60
N GLU A 29 -0.65 -20.87 -16.34
CA GLU A 29 -0.32 -19.71 -15.49
C GLU A 29 0.75 -20.03 -14.43
N ILE A 30 1.43 -21.19 -14.58
CA ILE A 30 2.35 -21.69 -13.54
C ILE A 30 3.78 -21.77 -14.10
N VAL A 31 4.76 -21.34 -13.29
CA VAL A 31 6.17 -21.71 -13.50
C VAL A 31 6.30 -23.20 -13.25
N ALA A 32 6.44 -23.97 -14.35
CA ALA A 32 6.37 -25.43 -14.29
C ALA A 32 7.74 -26.08 -14.12
N LEU A 33 8.82 -25.45 -14.64
CA LEU A 33 10.16 -26.02 -14.58
C LEU A 33 11.23 -24.93 -14.58
N LEU A 34 12.28 -25.14 -13.80
CA LEU A 34 13.59 -24.51 -13.96
C LEU A 34 14.58 -25.58 -14.43
N SER A 35 15.31 -25.29 -15.49
CA SER A 35 16.27 -26.22 -16.08
C SER A 35 17.60 -25.53 -16.34
N SER A 36 18.68 -26.28 -16.38
CA SER A 36 19.97 -25.74 -16.81
C SER A 36 19.87 -25.11 -18.20
N ARG A 37 20.66 -24.07 -18.46
CA ARG A 37 20.66 -23.37 -19.75
C ARG A 37 20.87 -24.32 -20.91
N GLY A 38 20.10 -24.12 -21.97
CA GLY A 38 20.19 -24.88 -23.20
C GLY A 38 19.67 -26.31 -23.12
N ALA A 39 19.12 -26.75 -22.00
CA ALA A 39 18.39 -28.01 -21.91
C ALA A 39 17.02 -27.84 -22.59
N ILE A 40 17.05 -27.83 -23.92
CA ILE A 40 15.86 -27.58 -24.73
C ILE A 40 14.76 -28.58 -24.40
N ARG A 41 13.58 -28.04 -24.12
CA ARG A 41 12.33 -28.77 -23.94
C ARG A 41 11.36 -28.39 -25.05
N ASP A 42 10.41 -29.26 -25.34
CA ASP A 42 9.35 -29.01 -26.30
C ASP A 42 8.48 -27.84 -25.81
N THR A 43 8.63 -26.68 -26.45
CA THR A 43 8.05 -25.39 -26.02
C THR A 43 7.42 -24.67 -27.21
N ALA A 44 6.18 -24.20 -27.05
CA ALA A 44 5.46 -23.49 -28.09
C ALA A 44 6.09 -22.15 -28.46
N ARG A 45 6.68 -21.44 -27.45
CA ARG A 45 7.30 -20.11 -27.61
C ARG A 45 8.55 -19.97 -26.74
N VAL A 46 9.63 -19.47 -27.34
CA VAL A 46 10.85 -19.10 -26.61
C VAL A 46 11.03 -17.59 -26.63
N VAL A 47 11.34 -17.00 -25.48
CA VAL A 47 11.72 -15.59 -25.31
C VAL A 47 13.18 -15.56 -24.88
N ASP A 48 14.04 -14.94 -25.68
CA ASP A 48 15.42 -14.69 -25.31
C ASP A 48 15.50 -13.56 -24.30
N VAL A 49 16.04 -13.90 -23.13
CA VAL A 49 16.29 -12.97 -22.02
C VAL A 49 17.76 -12.94 -21.64
N SER A 50 18.64 -13.22 -22.60
CA SER A 50 20.10 -13.17 -22.43
C SER A 50 20.55 -11.83 -21.86
N GLY A 51 21.39 -11.88 -20.82
CA GLY A 51 21.89 -10.69 -20.11
C GLY A 51 20.88 -10.03 -19.19
N LYS A 52 19.66 -10.56 -19.05
CA LYS A 52 18.61 -10.02 -18.18
C LYS A 52 18.47 -10.83 -16.89
N LEU A 53 17.90 -10.17 -15.88
CA LEU A 53 17.43 -10.82 -14.66
C LEU A 53 15.93 -11.10 -14.80
N LEU A 54 15.52 -12.33 -14.51
CA LEU A 54 14.12 -12.70 -14.31
C LEU A 54 13.80 -12.64 -12.82
N LEU A 55 12.91 -11.75 -12.48
CA LEU A 55 12.42 -11.56 -11.12
C LEU A 55 10.93 -11.89 -11.08
N PRO A 56 10.37 -12.31 -9.94
CA PRO A 56 8.93 -12.30 -9.76
C PRO A 56 8.36 -10.92 -10.05
N GLY A 57 7.17 -10.86 -10.64
CA GLY A 57 6.45 -9.60 -10.80
C GLY A 57 6.17 -8.95 -9.46
N ILE A 58 6.31 -7.63 -9.40
CA ILE A 58 6.03 -6.87 -8.16
C ILE A 58 4.52 -6.85 -7.93
N ILE A 59 4.12 -7.06 -6.67
CA ILE A 59 2.74 -6.88 -6.21
C ILE A 59 2.71 -5.59 -5.39
N ASP A 60 1.99 -4.59 -5.88
CA ASP A 60 1.78 -3.34 -5.16
C ASP A 60 0.45 -3.39 -4.42
N LEU A 61 0.50 -3.41 -3.09
CA LEU A 61 -0.68 -3.51 -2.25
C LEU A 61 -1.34 -2.15 -1.96
N HIS A 62 -0.78 -1.04 -2.48
CA HIS A 62 -1.23 0.30 -2.13
C HIS A 62 -1.21 1.24 -3.35
N ALA A 63 -2.32 1.28 -4.08
CA ALA A 63 -2.51 2.19 -5.19
C ALA A 63 -3.87 2.89 -5.14
N HIS A 64 -3.93 4.11 -5.66
CA HIS A 64 -5.14 4.93 -5.77
C HIS A 64 -5.40 5.25 -7.24
N THR A 65 -6.15 4.40 -7.92
CA THR A 65 -6.37 4.45 -9.37
C THR A 65 -7.30 5.56 -9.84
N ARG A 66 -7.95 6.26 -8.91
CA ARG A 66 -8.88 7.37 -9.19
C ARG A 66 -10.12 7.02 -10.02
N ASP A 67 -10.30 5.79 -10.41
CA ASP A 67 -11.46 5.28 -11.14
C ASP A 67 -12.33 4.38 -10.23
N PRO A 68 -13.62 4.65 -10.16
CA PRO A 68 -14.43 5.66 -10.82
C PRO A 68 -14.33 7.08 -10.22
N GLY A 69 -14.85 8.05 -10.96
CA GLY A 69 -15.18 9.40 -10.48
C GLY A 69 -14.10 10.46 -10.69
N TYR A 70 -12.83 10.08 -10.70
CA TYR A 70 -11.71 11.00 -10.85
C TYR A 70 -10.82 10.66 -12.05
N THR A 71 -11.39 10.09 -13.10
CA THR A 71 -10.69 9.59 -14.29
C THR A 71 -9.94 10.66 -15.09
N HIS A 72 -10.23 11.94 -14.83
CA HIS A 72 -9.43 13.04 -15.36
C HIS A 72 -8.01 13.13 -14.76
N LYS A 73 -7.75 12.42 -13.66
CA LYS A 73 -6.44 12.32 -13.02
C LYS A 73 -5.73 11.04 -13.45
N GLU A 74 -6.45 9.92 -13.44
CA GLU A 74 -5.99 8.60 -13.87
C GLU A 74 -7.18 7.63 -13.97
N ASP A 75 -7.06 6.62 -14.83
CA ASP A 75 -8.02 5.54 -15.02
C ASP A 75 -7.32 4.16 -14.92
N PHE A 76 -8.10 3.07 -14.98
CA PHE A 76 -7.55 1.71 -14.88
C PHE A 76 -6.58 1.35 -16.01
N PHE A 77 -6.76 1.92 -17.20
CA PHE A 77 -5.86 1.67 -18.31
C PHE A 77 -4.50 2.33 -18.07
N THR A 78 -4.49 3.62 -17.73
CA THR A 78 -3.25 4.40 -17.56
C THR A 78 -2.46 3.96 -16.33
N VAL A 79 -3.11 3.66 -15.19
CA VAL A 79 -2.40 3.12 -14.02
C VAL A 79 -1.78 1.76 -14.33
N SER A 80 -2.47 0.90 -15.07
CA SER A 80 -1.94 -0.43 -15.40
C SER A 80 -0.78 -0.37 -16.40
N GLN A 81 -0.77 0.62 -17.31
CA GLN A 81 0.38 0.90 -18.16
C GLN A 81 1.61 1.33 -17.33
N ALA A 82 1.40 2.25 -16.38
CA ALA A 82 2.48 2.69 -15.48
C ALA A 82 2.99 1.53 -14.61
N ALA A 83 2.07 0.71 -14.08
CA ALA A 83 2.39 -0.49 -13.32
C ALA A 83 3.26 -1.47 -14.14
N ALA A 84 2.81 -1.82 -15.34
CA ALA A 84 3.55 -2.72 -16.23
C ALA A 84 4.94 -2.18 -16.59
N ALA A 85 5.03 -0.87 -16.89
CA ALA A 85 6.31 -0.22 -17.19
C ALA A 85 7.29 -0.23 -16.00
N GLY A 86 6.76 -0.19 -14.76
CA GLY A 86 7.52 -0.31 -13.50
C GLY A 86 7.81 -1.73 -13.05
N GLY A 87 7.34 -2.77 -13.79
CA GLY A 87 7.50 -4.17 -13.40
C GLY A 87 6.49 -4.66 -12.36
N ILE A 88 5.44 -3.88 -12.10
CA ILE A 88 4.31 -4.28 -11.25
C ILE A 88 3.36 -5.11 -12.11
N THR A 89 3.12 -6.34 -11.69
CA THR A 89 2.23 -7.30 -12.38
C THR A 89 0.87 -7.42 -11.71
N THR A 90 0.75 -6.92 -10.49
CA THR A 90 -0.51 -6.90 -9.73
C THR A 90 -0.55 -5.65 -8.85
N TRP A 91 -1.65 -4.92 -8.88
CA TRP A 91 -1.90 -3.80 -7.98
C TRP A 91 -3.19 -3.99 -7.20
N VAL A 92 -3.26 -3.41 -6.02
CA VAL A 92 -4.47 -3.44 -5.19
C VAL A 92 -4.92 -2.01 -4.92
N ASP A 93 -6.14 -1.71 -5.39
CA ASP A 93 -6.70 -0.38 -5.35
C ASP A 93 -7.43 -0.06 -4.06
N MET A 94 -7.32 1.19 -3.63
CA MET A 94 -7.96 1.72 -2.43
C MET A 94 -9.40 2.17 -2.70
N PRO A 95 -10.28 2.24 -1.66
CA PRO A 95 -11.70 2.51 -1.83
C PRO A 95 -12.08 3.98 -1.99
N ASN A 96 -11.14 4.93 -1.89
CA ASN A 96 -11.40 6.37 -1.91
C ASN A 96 -11.51 6.93 -3.35
N VAL A 97 -12.53 6.51 -4.01
CA VAL A 97 -12.98 6.89 -5.35
C VAL A 97 -14.39 7.51 -5.27
N GLU A 98 -15.03 7.90 -6.37
CA GLU A 98 -16.38 8.46 -6.37
C GLU A 98 -17.29 7.66 -7.31
N PRO A 99 -18.32 6.98 -6.80
CA PRO A 99 -18.61 6.79 -5.37
C PRO A 99 -17.59 5.88 -4.67
N PRO A 100 -17.37 6.05 -3.34
CA PRO A 100 -16.40 5.24 -2.62
C PRO A 100 -16.86 3.78 -2.49
N THR A 101 -15.92 2.84 -2.57
CA THR A 101 -16.21 1.39 -2.54
C THR A 101 -16.65 0.93 -1.14
N THR A 102 -17.92 1.15 -0.82
CA THR A 102 -18.52 0.90 0.51
C THR A 102 -19.56 -0.22 0.52
N THR A 103 -20.00 -0.70 -0.65
CA THR A 103 -20.99 -1.78 -0.81
C THR A 103 -20.55 -2.80 -1.84
N VAL A 104 -21.23 -3.95 -1.88
CA VAL A 104 -20.95 -4.99 -2.87
C VAL A 104 -21.23 -4.51 -4.29
N GLU A 105 -22.32 -3.76 -4.49
CA GLU A 105 -22.69 -3.22 -5.80
C GLU A 105 -21.59 -2.32 -6.37
N LEU A 106 -21.07 -1.40 -5.55
CA LEU A 106 -20.00 -0.48 -5.94
C LEU A 106 -18.67 -1.22 -6.19
N LEU A 107 -18.40 -2.30 -5.45
CA LEU A 107 -17.26 -3.17 -5.69
C LEU A 107 -17.38 -3.86 -7.05
N GLU A 108 -18.54 -4.43 -7.39
CA GLU A 108 -18.73 -5.15 -8.64
C GLU A 108 -18.69 -4.22 -9.87
N GLU A 109 -19.26 -3.02 -9.76
CA GLU A 109 -19.13 -1.99 -10.81
C GLU A 109 -17.66 -1.64 -11.06
N LYS A 110 -16.91 -1.37 -9.99
CA LYS A 110 -15.49 -1.04 -10.05
C LYS A 110 -14.68 -2.19 -10.66
N ARG A 111 -14.92 -3.41 -10.20
CA ARG A 111 -14.27 -4.63 -10.70
C ARG A 111 -14.55 -4.87 -12.19
N ALA A 112 -15.78 -4.65 -12.65
CA ALA A 112 -16.14 -4.80 -14.04
C ALA A 112 -15.38 -3.81 -14.96
N ARG A 113 -15.19 -2.57 -14.49
CA ARG A 113 -14.36 -1.57 -15.18
C ARG A 113 -12.90 -1.99 -15.23
N ALA A 114 -12.31 -2.32 -14.08
CA ALA A 114 -10.91 -2.76 -14.01
C ALA A 114 -10.65 -3.98 -14.89
N LYS A 115 -11.56 -4.96 -14.91
CA LYS A 115 -11.46 -6.17 -15.75
C LYS A 115 -11.43 -5.85 -17.26
N LYS A 116 -12.10 -4.76 -17.67
CA LYS A 116 -12.13 -4.34 -19.07
C LYS A 116 -10.87 -3.58 -19.49
N GLU A 117 -10.25 -2.86 -18.58
CA GLU A 117 -9.27 -1.82 -18.90
C GLU A 117 -7.86 -2.13 -18.39
N SER A 118 -7.71 -2.90 -17.30
CA SER A 118 -6.39 -3.18 -16.73
C SER A 118 -5.58 -4.13 -17.59
N LEU A 119 -4.30 -3.80 -17.78
CA LEU A 119 -3.31 -4.61 -18.51
C LEU A 119 -2.58 -5.62 -17.62
N VAL A 120 -2.71 -5.49 -16.30
CA VAL A 120 -2.09 -6.37 -15.30
C VAL A 120 -3.15 -6.82 -14.30
N ASP A 121 -2.83 -7.79 -13.46
CA ASP A 121 -3.74 -8.28 -12.44
C ASP A 121 -4.06 -7.21 -11.41
N PHE A 122 -5.23 -7.34 -10.79
CA PHE A 122 -5.70 -6.34 -9.83
C PHE A 122 -6.52 -6.95 -8.68
N GLY A 123 -6.51 -6.24 -7.55
CA GLY A 123 -7.38 -6.46 -6.42
C GLY A 123 -8.01 -5.15 -5.94
N HIS A 124 -8.97 -5.26 -5.02
CA HIS A 124 -9.60 -4.08 -4.43
C HIS A 124 -9.73 -4.23 -2.92
N PHE A 125 -9.35 -3.18 -2.19
CA PHE A 125 -9.81 -2.96 -0.84
C PHE A 125 -11.19 -2.31 -0.87
N ALA A 126 -12.07 -2.71 0.04
CA ALA A 126 -13.30 -1.99 0.32
C ALA A 126 -13.13 -1.10 1.56
N SER A 127 -14.00 -0.12 1.71
CA SER A 127 -14.03 0.66 2.95
C SER A 127 -14.59 -0.16 4.11
N GLY A 128 -13.92 -0.07 5.26
CA GLY A 128 -14.38 -0.69 6.51
C GLY A 128 -15.41 0.13 7.31
N VAL A 129 -15.95 1.22 6.77
CA VAL A 129 -16.85 2.11 7.53
C VAL A 129 -18.27 1.57 7.67
N ASN A 130 -18.77 0.86 6.67
CA ASN A 130 -20.13 0.31 6.66
C ASN A 130 -20.17 -1.07 7.32
N LEU A 131 -20.60 -1.11 8.58
CA LEU A 131 -20.58 -2.31 9.39
C LEU A 131 -21.40 -3.48 8.78
N GLU A 132 -22.55 -3.19 8.17
CA GLU A 132 -23.45 -4.19 7.59
C GLU A 132 -22.90 -4.79 6.30
N GLU A 133 -22.06 -4.05 5.58
CA GLU A 133 -21.46 -4.49 4.33
C GLU A 133 -20.17 -5.33 4.53
N ILE A 134 -19.49 -5.21 5.69
CA ILE A 134 -18.24 -5.94 5.95
C ILE A 134 -18.38 -7.45 5.63
N PRO A 135 -19.34 -8.22 6.16
CA PRO A 135 -19.42 -9.64 5.86
C PRO A 135 -19.84 -9.95 4.41
N LYS A 136 -20.57 -9.04 3.75
CA LYS A 136 -20.99 -9.21 2.35
C LYS A 136 -19.81 -8.96 1.40
N LEU A 137 -19.03 -7.90 1.65
CA LEU A 137 -17.82 -7.56 0.90
C LEU A 137 -16.75 -8.66 1.02
N ALA A 138 -16.60 -9.29 2.21
CA ALA A 138 -15.72 -10.44 2.36
C ALA A 138 -16.14 -11.61 1.45
N LYS A 139 -17.43 -11.93 1.39
CA LYS A 139 -17.97 -12.99 0.50
C LYS A 139 -17.82 -12.62 -0.99
N ALA A 140 -17.89 -11.34 -1.31
CA ALA A 140 -17.66 -10.83 -2.67
C ALA A 140 -16.17 -10.86 -3.08
N GLY A 141 -15.25 -11.22 -2.17
CA GLY A 141 -13.84 -11.44 -2.48
C GLY A 141 -13.00 -10.18 -2.55
N VAL A 142 -13.20 -9.24 -1.63
CA VAL A 142 -12.28 -8.11 -1.44
C VAL A 142 -10.93 -8.60 -0.90
N THR A 143 -9.86 -7.91 -1.21
CA THR A 143 -8.52 -8.19 -0.67
C THR A 143 -8.44 -7.92 0.84
N GLY A 144 -9.19 -6.95 1.31
CA GLY A 144 -9.29 -6.55 2.71
C GLY A 144 -10.07 -5.25 2.85
N TYR A 145 -9.91 -4.58 3.99
CA TYR A 145 -10.64 -3.35 4.29
C TYR A 145 -9.69 -2.20 4.57
N LYS A 146 -9.99 -1.05 4.00
CA LYS A 146 -9.26 0.20 4.29
C LYS A 146 -10.06 1.07 5.25
N ILE A 147 -9.38 1.64 6.23
CA ILE A 147 -9.87 2.65 7.16
C ILE A 147 -8.92 3.85 7.15
N PHE A 148 -9.48 5.05 7.16
CA PHE A 148 -8.76 6.30 7.23
C PHE A 148 -9.05 6.97 8.58
N GLN A 149 -8.00 7.27 9.37
CA GLN A 149 -8.12 8.07 10.59
C GLN A 149 -7.87 9.57 10.33
N VAL A 150 -7.96 10.00 9.08
CA VAL A 150 -7.75 11.37 8.66
C VAL A 150 -9.03 11.92 8.05
N SER A 151 -9.41 13.16 8.39
CA SER A 151 -10.54 13.86 7.80
C SER A 151 -10.18 15.31 7.53
N GLY A 152 -10.73 15.88 6.46
CA GLY A 152 -10.49 17.28 6.09
C GLY A 152 -9.13 17.57 5.47
N ALA A 153 -8.14 16.70 5.62
CA ALA A 153 -6.90 16.77 4.89
C ALA A 153 -7.05 16.00 3.57
N TYR A 154 -6.57 16.61 2.50
CA TYR A 154 -6.58 16.01 1.18
C TYR A 154 -5.83 14.65 1.19
N PRO A 155 -6.26 13.65 0.45
CA PRO A 155 -7.42 13.59 -0.47
C PRO A 155 -8.59 12.77 0.08
N HIS A 156 -8.88 12.80 1.35
CA HIS A 156 -9.79 11.86 1.98
C HIS A 156 -11.22 12.37 2.02
N ASP A 157 -12.13 11.56 1.48
CA ASP A 157 -13.57 11.76 1.60
C ASP A 157 -13.97 11.63 3.08
N PRO A 158 -14.63 12.65 3.67
CA PRO A 158 -15.08 12.59 5.06
C PRO A 158 -15.99 11.38 5.37
N ARG A 159 -16.69 10.85 4.37
CA ARG A 159 -17.51 9.64 4.50
C ARG A 159 -16.70 8.38 4.81
N LEU A 160 -15.41 8.39 4.51
CA LEU A 160 -14.49 7.27 4.73
C LEU A 160 -13.67 7.43 6.01
N ALA A 161 -13.74 8.59 6.67
CA ALA A 161 -13.01 8.86 7.89
C ALA A 161 -13.63 8.13 9.09
N LEU A 162 -12.78 7.53 9.93
CA LEU A 162 -13.20 6.85 11.14
C LEU A 162 -12.22 7.17 12.29
N ASN A 163 -12.48 8.25 13.01
CA ASN A 163 -11.63 8.78 14.08
C ASN A 163 -12.13 8.43 15.50
N GLU A 164 -13.36 7.95 15.63
CA GLU A 164 -13.95 7.56 16.91
C GLU A 164 -13.52 6.15 17.32
N GLU A 165 -12.74 6.02 18.39
CA GLU A 165 -12.17 4.75 18.84
C GLU A 165 -13.21 3.66 19.10
N GLY A 166 -14.37 3.99 19.66
CA GLY A 166 -15.46 3.04 19.88
C GLY A 166 -16.00 2.45 18.58
N LYS A 167 -16.23 3.30 17.59
CA LYS A 167 -16.67 2.87 16.25
C LYS A 167 -15.57 2.08 15.55
N LEU A 168 -14.31 2.48 15.68
CA LEU A 168 -13.17 1.79 15.11
C LEU A 168 -13.04 0.37 15.70
N LEU A 169 -13.16 0.21 17.00
CA LEU A 169 -13.15 -1.09 17.67
C LEU A 169 -14.28 -2.01 17.17
N GLU A 170 -15.48 -1.46 16.97
CA GLU A 170 -16.62 -2.20 16.44
C GLU A 170 -16.32 -2.73 15.02
N ARG A 171 -15.74 -1.90 14.13
CA ARG A 171 -15.33 -2.32 12.78
C ARG A 171 -14.20 -3.33 12.83
N PHE A 172 -13.22 -3.14 13.69
CA PHE A 172 -12.14 -4.11 13.89
C PHE A 172 -12.67 -5.49 14.30
N ARG A 173 -13.62 -5.55 15.22
CA ARG A 173 -14.29 -6.80 15.62
C ARG A 173 -15.06 -7.46 14.47
N ALA A 174 -15.73 -6.65 13.65
CA ALA A 174 -16.44 -7.16 12.47
C ALA A 174 -15.49 -7.68 11.40
N ILE A 175 -14.44 -6.94 11.09
CA ILE A 175 -13.40 -7.34 10.12
C ILE A 175 -12.65 -8.58 10.60
N ALA A 176 -12.30 -8.66 11.88
CA ALA A 176 -11.63 -9.83 12.46
C ALA A 176 -12.38 -11.15 12.18
N LYS A 177 -13.73 -11.13 12.23
CA LYS A 177 -14.57 -12.29 11.93
C LYS A 177 -14.47 -12.77 10.48
N THR A 178 -14.05 -11.91 9.55
CA THR A 178 -13.87 -12.26 8.14
C THR A 178 -12.52 -12.95 7.87
N GLY A 179 -11.55 -12.82 8.78
CA GLY A 179 -10.19 -13.29 8.59
C GLY A 179 -9.34 -12.43 7.66
N LEU A 180 -9.92 -11.41 7.01
CA LEU A 180 -9.24 -10.51 6.09
C LEU A 180 -8.46 -9.41 6.83
N PRO A 181 -7.44 -8.80 6.20
CA PRO A 181 -6.70 -7.70 6.78
C PRO A 181 -7.52 -6.41 6.85
N CYS A 182 -7.25 -5.62 7.88
CA CYS A 182 -7.68 -4.24 8.01
C CYS A 182 -6.48 -3.33 7.80
N VAL A 183 -6.48 -2.60 6.70
CA VAL A 183 -5.45 -1.66 6.28
C VAL A 183 -5.81 -0.28 6.81
N VAL A 184 -4.95 0.33 7.61
CA VAL A 184 -5.27 1.60 8.27
C VAL A 184 -4.25 2.67 7.92
N HIS A 185 -4.76 3.84 7.50
CA HIS A 185 -4.01 5.10 7.48
C HIS A 185 -4.05 5.68 8.91
N PRO A 186 -2.98 5.54 9.71
CA PRO A 186 -2.97 6.02 11.08
C PRO A 186 -2.78 7.52 11.11
N PHE A 187 -3.63 8.24 11.82
CA PHE A 187 -3.48 9.68 11.96
C PHE A 187 -4.25 10.20 13.17
N ASN A 188 -3.63 11.07 13.95
CA ASN A 188 -4.32 11.77 15.03
C ASN A 188 -4.78 13.16 14.57
N GLN A 189 -5.96 13.20 13.96
CA GLN A 189 -6.53 14.44 13.43
C GLN A 189 -6.61 15.56 14.49
N PRO A 190 -7.10 15.33 15.72
CA PRO A 190 -7.12 16.36 16.75
C PRO A 190 -5.76 16.98 17.06
N LEU A 191 -4.68 16.20 17.07
CA LEU A 191 -3.33 16.73 17.26
C LEU A 191 -2.85 17.54 16.05
N PHE A 192 -3.15 17.07 14.85
CA PHE A 192 -2.84 17.82 13.64
C PHE A 192 -3.55 19.17 13.61
N ASP A 193 -4.82 19.20 13.96
CA ASP A 193 -5.63 20.43 14.02
C ASP A 193 -5.06 21.39 15.07
N TYR A 194 -4.75 20.89 16.27
CA TYR A 194 -4.13 21.68 17.35
C TYR A 194 -2.80 22.33 16.90
N PHE A 195 -1.90 21.54 16.29
CA PHE A 195 -0.62 22.08 15.80
C PHE A 195 -0.78 23.02 14.62
N SER A 196 -1.81 22.83 13.81
CA SER A 196 -2.14 23.76 12.72
C SER A 196 -2.59 25.10 13.24
N GLU A 197 -3.50 25.11 14.22
CA GLU A 197 -3.96 26.33 14.91
C GLU A 197 -2.80 27.06 15.61
N GLU A 198 -1.95 26.32 16.33
CA GLU A 198 -0.76 26.87 16.99
C GLU A 198 0.19 27.54 15.98
N ALA A 199 0.50 26.85 14.88
CA ALA A 199 1.40 27.35 13.85
C ALA A 199 0.85 28.64 13.19
N PHE A 200 -0.44 28.67 12.90
CA PHE A 200 -1.08 29.83 12.27
C PHE A 200 -1.22 31.01 13.25
N ALA A 201 -1.47 30.74 14.53
CA ALA A 201 -1.46 31.78 15.57
C ALA A 201 -0.08 32.41 15.76
N GLN A 202 0.99 31.65 15.50
CA GLN A 202 2.38 32.13 15.48
C GLN A 202 2.76 32.84 14.17
N GLY A 203 1.85 33.01 13.22
CA GLY A 203 2.07 33.71 11.97
C GLY A 203 2.75 32.85 10.86
N LYS A 204 2.81 31.51 11.02
CA LYS A 204 3.31 30.66 9.94
C LYS A 204 2.38 30.73 8.72
N PRO A 205 2.95 30.72 7.49
CA PRO A 205 2.13 30.79 6.29
C PRO A 205 1.29 29.52 6.08
N ARG A 206 0.10 29.68 5.52
CA ARG A 206 -0.78 28.55 5.12
C ARG A 206 -0.32 28.00 3.76
N ASN A 207 0.74 27.23 3.76
CA ASN A 207 1.32 26.64 2.55
C ASN A 207 1.71 25.18 2.77
N HIS A 208 2.15 24.54 1.68
CA HIS A 208 2.54 23.12 1.69
C HIS A 208 3.73 22.82 2.63
N VAL A 209 4.64 23.77 2.87
CA VAL A 209 5.78 23.57 3.78
C VAL A 209 5.30 23.47 5.23
N THR A 210 4.48 24.44 5.67
CA THR A 210 3.90 24.40 7.00
C THR A 210 3.00 23.17 7.20
N PHE A 211 2.20 22.83 6.18
CA PHE A 211 1.40 21.61 6.21
C PHE A 211 2.29 20.38 6.42
N ALA A 212 3.32 20.22 5.63
CA ALA A 212 4.22 19.07 5.72
C ALA A 212 4.96 18.99 7.06
N GLU A 213 5.39 20.12 7.62
CA GLU A 213 6.01 20.17 8.94
C GLU A 213 5.08 19.69 10.06
N ILE A 214 3.79 20.02 9.99
CA ILE A 214 2.80 19.60 10.98
C ILE A 214 2.40 18.14 10.74
N TYR A 215 2.13 17.78 9.49
CA TYR A 215 1.69 16.44 9.10
C TYR A 215 2.71 15.37 9.48
N THR A 216 4.01 15.66 9.37
CA THR A 216 5.07 14.70 9.68
C THR A 216 5.54 14.72 11.14
N ARG A 217 4.86 15.43 12.04
CA ARG A 217 5.18 15.39 13.48
C ARG A 217 5.01 13.98 14.02
N ASN A 218 6.05 13.45 14.67
CA ASN A 218 6.05 12.09 15.20
C ASN A 218 4.83 11.79 16.07
N VAL A 219 4.48 12.68 16.99
CA VAL A 219 3.39 12.47 17.93
C VAL A 219 2.02 12.29 17.26
N VAL A 220 1.78 12.90 16.10
CA VAL A 220 0.54 12.71 15.32
C VAL A 220 0.38 11.26 14.88
N TRP A 221 1.45 10.63 14.47
CA TRP A 221 1.48 9.24 14.01
C TRP A 221 1.61 8.24 15.16
N GLU A 222 2.51 8.50 16.09
CA GLU A 222 2.79 7.62 17.22
C GLU A 222 1.58 7.42 18.13
N SER A 223 0.84 8.51 18.44
CA SER A 223 -0.38 8.41 19.26
C SER A 223 -1.49 7.61 18.57
N ALA A 224 -1.66 7.79 17.26
CA ALA A 224 -2.63 7.01 16.48
C ALA A 224 -2.25 5.52 16.49
N ILE A 225 -0.99 5.20 16.22
CA ILE A 225 -0.51 3.81 16.18
C ILE A 225 -0.61 3.16 17.57
N ALA A 226 -0.29 3.88 18.65
CA ALA A 226 -0.45 3.36 20.01
C ALA A 226 -1.89 2.96 20.30
N SER A 227 -2.87 3.80 19.91
CA SER A 227 -4.30 3.48 20.02
C SER A 227 -4.68 2.28 19.15
N LEU A 228 -4.28 2.26 17.89
CA LEU A 228 -4.54 1.13 16.97
C LEU A 228 -4.03 -0.21 17.51
N LEU A 229 -2.84 -0.23 18.10
CA LEU A 229 -2.27 -1.44 18.70
C LEU A 229 -3.05 -1.91 19.93
N ALA A 230 -3.59 -0.99 20.73
CA ALA A 230 -4.47 -1.34 21.84
C ALA A 230 -5.79 -1.94 21.34
N LEU A 231 -6.43 -1.33 20.33
CA LEU A 231 -7.66 -1.81 19.71
C LEU A 231 -7.44 -3.14 18.96
N GLN A 232 -6.26 -3.34 18.37
CA GLN A 232 -5.89 -4.60 17.72
C GLN A 232 -5.84 -5.76 18.72
N ARG A 233 -5.23 -5.57 19.90
CA ARG A 233 -5.20 -6.59 20.96
C ARG A 233 -6.59 -6.99 21.43
N GLU A 234 -7.47 -6.02 21.58
CA GLU A 234 -8.85 -6.24 22.02
C GLU A 234 -9.70 -6.96 20.97
N SER A 235 -9.50 -6.67 19.68
CA SER A 235 -10.31 -7.18 18.58
C SER A 235 -9.76 -8.46 17.93
N GLY A 236 -8.44 -8.67 17.98
CA GLY A 236 -7.74 -9.73 17.25
C GLY A 236 -7.68 -9.53 15.72
N VAL A 237 -8.02 -8.36 15.21
CA VAL A 237 -7.97 -8.06 13.77
C VAL A 237 -6.56 -8.23 13.21
N ARG A 238 -6.45 -8.63 11.96
CA ARG A 238 -5.19 -8.59 11.21
C ARG A 238 -4.95 -7.15 10.78
N LEU A 239 -4.21 -6.41 11.60
CA LEU A 239 -3.93 -5.00 11.33
C LEU A 239 -2.78 -4.84 10.35
N HIS A 240 -2.96 -4.01 9.33
CA HIS A 240 -1.89 -3.57 8.43
C HIS A 240 -1.78 -2.05 8.51
N VAL A 241 -0.62 -1.56 8.94
CA VAL A 241 -0.35 -0.13 9.10
C VAL A 241 0.44 0.36 7.90
N VAL A 242 -0.16 1.26 7.12
CA VAL A 242 0.45 1.73 5.85
C VAL A 242 1.35 2.95 6.03
N HIS A 243 2.23 3.17 5.06
CA HIS A 243 3.14 4.33 4.90
C HIS A 243 3.73 4.84 6.24
N THR A 244 4.24 3.92 7.05
CA THR A 244 4.79 4.22 8.38
C THR A 244 6.21 4.77 8.29
N HIS A 245 6.43 5.99 8.76
CA HIS A 245 7.72 6.68 8.66
C HIS A 245 8.26 7.22 9.97
N ALA A 246 7.43 7.40 11.00
CA ALA A 246 7.86 7.98 12.28
C ALA A 246 8.67 6.96 13.11
N ALA A 247 9.82 7.36 13.62
CA ALA A 247 10.73 6.47 14.34
C ALA A 247 10.09 5.81 15.58
N GLY A 248 9.34 6.57 16.37
CA GLY A 248 8.61 6.03 17.53
C GLY A 248 7.52 5.05 17.14
N SER A 249 6.84 5.29 16.01
CA SER A 249 5.85 4.37 15.43
C SER A 249 6.47 3.01 15.09
N LEU A 250 7.62 3.01 14.41
CA LEU A 250 8.33 1.78 14.06
C LEU A 250 8.77 1.01 15.30
N ARG A 251 9.25 1.71 16.35
CA ARG A 251 9.58 1.08 17.63
C ARG A 251 8.37 0.47 18.34
N LEU A 252 7.21 1.14 18.28
CA LEU A 252 5.96 0.58 18.85
C LEU A 252 5.53 -0.67 18.11
N LEU A 253 5.56 -0.64 16.77
CA LEU A 253 5.19 -1.77 15.91
C LEU A 253 6.13 -2.96 16.08
N ARG A 254 7.46 -2.73 16.18
CA ARG A 254 8.45 -3.76 16.50
C ARG A 254 8.11 -4.47 17.81
N ARG A 255 7.81 -3.69 18.85
CA ARG A 255 7.44 -4.25 20.16
C ARG A 255 6.14 -5.06 20.07
N ALA A 256 5.15 -4.56 19.37
CA ALA A 256 3.88 -5.26 19.18
C ALA A 256 4.07 -6.60 18.44
N LYS A 257 4.86 -6.63 17.37
CA LYS A 257 5.22 -7.87 16.65
C LYS A 257 5.96 -8.87 17.57
N ALA A 258 6.91 -8.40 18.35
CA ALA A 258 7.64 -9.24 19.32
C ALA A 258 6.74 -9.82 20.42
N GLN A 259 5.63 -9.16 20.72
CA GLN A 259 4.58 -9.64 21.64
C GLN A 259 3.54 -10.54 20.97
N GLY A 260 3.71 -10.89 19.70
CA GLY A 260 2.82 -11.77 18.95
C GLY A 260 1.55 -11.10 18.45
N GLN A 261 1.45 -9.77 18.45
CA GLN A 261 0.31 -9.08 17.84
C GLN A 261 0.28 -9.31 16.32
N ARG A 262 -0.92 -9.52 15.78
CA ARG A 262 -1.14 -9.72 14.34
C ARG A 262 -1.11 -8.38 13.60
N VAL A 263 0.08 -7.81 13.48
CA VAL A 263 0.32 -6.54 12.82
C VAL A 263 1.39 -6.68 11.74
N THR A 264 1.15 -6.05 10.60
CA THR A 264 2.10 -5.87 9.49
C THR A 264 2.27 -4.39 9.19
N VAL A 265 3.42 -4.03 8.63
CA VAL A 265 3.88 -2.65 8.46
C VAL A 265 4.33 -2.41 7.03
N GLU A 266 3.81 -1.37 6.44
CA GLU A 266 4.22 -0.89 5.12
C GLU A 266 4.99 0.43 5.22
N ILE A 267 5.95 0.60 4.31
CA ILE A 267 6.63 1.87 4.06
C ILE A 267 6.67 2.17 2.57
N ASP A 268 6.66 3.45 2.22
CA ASP A 268 6.71 3.88 0.83
C ASP A 268 8.15 4.18 0.39
N PRO A 269 8.54 3.80 -0.84
CA PRO A 269 9.87 4.11 -1.37
C PRO A 269 10.23 5.59 -1.35
N LYS A 270 9.26 6.49 -1.46
CA LYS A 270 9.48 7.94 -1.41
C LYS A 270 10.16 8.42 -0.12
N TYR A 271 9.95 7.74 1.00
CA TYR A 271 10.57 8.10 2.28
C TYR A 271 12.08 7.90 2.35
N PHE A 272 12.66 7.16 1.40
CA PHE A 272 14.10 6.98 1.30
C PHE A 272 14.79 8.04 0.44
N HIS A 273 14.02 8.80 -0.35
CA HIS A 273 14.56 9.65 -1.41
C HIS A 273 14.12 11.11 -1.32
N LEU A 274 12.97 11.41 -0.71
CA LEU A 274 12.41 12.76 -0.67
C LEU A 274 12.52 13.35 0.74
N GLY A 275 13.08 14.58 0.80
CA GLY A 275 13.29 15.32 2.02
C GLY A 275 12.81 16.78 1.94
N ARG A 276 13.13 17.58 2.96
CA ARG A 276 12.76 19.01 3.01
C ARG A 276 13.33 19.82 1.86
N LYS A 277 14.53 19.46 1.39
CA LYS A 277 15.18 20.11 0.27
C LYS A 277 14.36 19.92 -1.01
N ASP A 278 13.90 18.69 -1.26
CA ASP A 278 13.05 18.39 -2.41
C ASP A 278 11.74 19.19 -2.35
N LEU A 279 11.12 19.27 -1.15
CA LEU A 279 9.92 20.07 -0.96
C LEU A 279 10.14 21.56 -1.24
N ALA A 280 11.27 22.11 -0.79
CA ALA A 280 11.62 23.50 -1.02
C ALA A 280 11.91 23.80 -2.50
N GLU A 281 12.57 22.88 -3.20
CA GLU A 281 12.97 23.05 -4.60
C GLU A 281 11.86 22.72 -5.61
N LYS A 282 11.08 21.66 -5.34
CA LYS A 282 10.08 21.09 -6.27
C LYS A 282 8.64 21.48 -5.92
N GLY A 283 8.42 22.05 -4.73
CA GLY A 283 7.12 22.53 -4.29
C GLY A 283 6.14 21.39 -3.93
N PRO A 284 4.81 21.66 -4.01
CA PRO A 284 3.77 20.76 -3.51
C PRO A 284 3.69 19.40 -4.24
N GLN A 285 4.30 19.26 -5.40
CA GLN A 285 4.32 18.01 -6.16
C GLN A 285 5.03 16.86 -5.44
N VAL A 286 5.93 17.17 -4.50
CA VAL A 286 6.63 16.18 -3.67
C VAL A 286 6.08 16.12 -2.24
N CYS A 287 4.99 16.84 -1.98
CA CYS A 287 4.34 16.93 -0.67
C CYS A 287 3.09 16.03 -0.49
N PRO A 288 2.81 15.03 -1.31
CA PRO A 288 1.75 14.11 -0.91
C PRO A 288 2.16 13.44 0.39
N ALA A 289 1.16 13.13 1.20
CA ALA A 289 1.26 12.53 2.51
C ALA A 289 2.54 11.70 2.69
N GLY A 290 3.58 12.33 3.21
CA GLY A 290 4.76 11.62 3.57
C GLY A 290 6.01 11.88 2.76
N PHE A 291 6.58 13.06 2.90
CA PHE A 291 8.03 13.10 2.85
C PHE A 291 8.59 12.89 4.27
N VAL A 292 9.73 12.28 4.35
CA VAL A 292 10.46 12.17 5.62
C VAL A 292 11.35 13.40 5.74
N PRO A 293 11.18 14.23 6.77
CA PRO A 293 12.18 15.27 7.06
C PRO A 293 13.55 14.61 7.18
N GLU A 294 14.59 15.27 6.72
CA GLU A 294 15.99 14.86 6.88
C GLU A 294 16.31 14.82 8.39
N ASP A 295 16.03 13.69 8.99
CA ASP A 295 16.19 13.37 10.39
C ASP A 295 16.95 12.04 10.46
N GLU A 296 18.20 12.12 10.90
CA GLU A 296 19.09 10.96 10.95
C GLU A 296 18.54 9.83 11.80
N GLU A 297 17.89 10.14 12.95
CA GLU A 297 17.28 9.14 13.81
C GLU A 297 16.16 8.39 13.07
N ARG A 298 15.31 9.12 12.36
CA ARG A 298 14.21 8.54 11.59
C ARG A 298 14.70 7.67 10.45
N MET A 299 15.68 8.14 9.70
CA MET A 299 16.27 7.38 8.60
C MET A 299 16.98 6.12 9.11
N ALA A 300 17.73 6.22 10.20
CA ALA A 300 18.37 5.06 10.82
C ALA A 300 17.33 4.03 11.30
N GLU A 301 16.21 4.49 11.90
CA GLU A 301 15.14 3.61 12.35
C GLU A 301 14.41 2.92 11.19
N ILE A 302 14.17 3.62 10.09
CA ILE A 302 13.58 3.04 8.87
C ILE A 302 14.48 1.91 8.34
N TRP A 303 15.77 2.16 8.16
CA TRP A 303 16.71 1.17 7.67
C TRP A 303 16.87 -0.03 8.63
N ASN A 304 16.87 0.22 9.93
CA ASN A 304 16.88 -0.85 10.93
C ASN A 304 15.62 -1.70 10.85
N SER A 305 14.45 -1.06 10.71
CA SER A 305 13.16 -1.73 10.62
C SER A 305 13.00 -2.58 9.37
N LEU A 306 13.66 -2.21 8.27
CA LEU A 306 13.74 -3.07 7.07
C LEU A 306 14.62 -4.30 7.32
N ARG A 307 15.80 -4.12 7.97
CA ARG A 307 16.74 -5.21 8.20
C ARG A 307 16.24 -6.24 9.22
N ASP A 308 15.52 -5.80 10.23
CA ASP A 308 15.03 -6.67 11.31
C ASP A 308 13.63 -7.27 11.05
N GLY A 309 13.01 -6.92 9.91
CA GLY A 309 11.68 -7.41 9.52
C GLY A 309 10.53 -6.76 10.28
N THR A 310 10.75 -5.61 10.89
CA THR A 310 9.65 -4.79 11.44
C THR A 310 8.76 -4.29 10.31
N ILE A 311 9.34 -3.82 9.19
CA ILE A 311 8.64 -3.49 7.96
C ILE A 311 8.49 -4.77 7.14
N ASP A 312 7.26 -5.08 6.72
CA ASP A 312 6.90 -6.30 6.00
C ASP A 312 6.91 -6.12 4.48
N ASN A 313 6.55 -4.94 4.01
CA ASN A 313 6.46 -4.66 2.56
C ASN A 313 6.69 -3.19 2.23
N LEU A 314 6.98 -2.97 0.95
CA LEU A 314 6.94 -1.66 0.32
C LEU A 314 5.61 -1.52 -0.42
N GLY A 315 4.92 -0.39 -0.24
CA GLY A 315 3.77 0.04 -1.03
C GLY A 315 4.12 1.30 -1.80
N SER A 316 3.58 1.51 -2.97
CA SER A 316 3.89 2.73 -3.73
C SER A 316 3.14 3.95 -3.19
N ASP A 317 1.95 3.74 -2.66
CA ASP A 317 0.96 4.79 -2.40
C ASP A 317 0.81 5.69 -3.64
N HIS A 318 0.83 5.04 -4.83
CA HIS A 318 0.60 5.72 -6.10
C HIS A 318 -0.74 6.43 -6.06
N ALA A 319 -0.74 7.74 -6.15
CA ALA A 319 -1.92 8.55 -5.89
C ALA A 319 -1.89 9.85 -6.72
N PRO A 320 -2.34 9.85 -7.97
CA PRO A 320 -2.39 11.04 -8.83
C PRO A 320 -3.30 12.14 -8.26
N HIS A 321 -2.80 13.39 -8.27
CA HIS A 321 -3.45 14.53 -7.65
C HIS A 321 -3.68 15.69 -8.60
#